data_3a641ffb4d381825ffc3ad7077084cd8
#
_entry.id   3a641ffb4d381825ffc3ad7077084cd8
#
_cell.length_a   1.000
_cell.length_b   1.000
_cell.length_c   1.000
_cell.angle_alpha   90.00
_cell.angle_beta   90.00
_cell.angle_gamma   90.00
#
_symmetry.space_group_name_H-M   'P 1'
#
loop_
_entity.id
_entity.type
_entity.pdbx_description
1 polymer ?
#
loop_
_entity_poly.entity_id
_entity_poly.type
_entity_poly.pdbx_seq_one_letter_code
_entity_poly.pdbx_strand_id
1 'polypeptide(L)'
;MNKFIYILLFTTIGFSQADSLKVEEDSISVAIDTANFEAFGNVILNEKALANVFEKLYLLEENQDRKVRIVHIGDSHIQADLFTAKIRRRMQQVFGNAGFGFTFPYSLAGTNNSSPIRFTGSGGFSATRNLYADASKPVGVSGISFEPKQKSFHIDMLVKDAQFDFTKLKVISPKNENI
;
A
#
# COMPACT_ATOMS: atom_id res chain seq x y z
N MET A 1 -19.72 0.95 12.51
CA MET A 1 -19.03 -0.25 12.03
C MET A 1 -18.10 0.15 10.90
N ASN A 2 -16.77 0.08 11.13
CA ASN A 2 -15.79 0.48 10.12
C ASN A 2 -15.62 -0.67 9.10
N LYS A 3 -16.17 -0.50 7.90
CA LYS A 3 -15.98 -1.47 6.81
C LYS A 3 -14.68 -1.13 6.08
N PHE A 4 -13.77 -2.11 5.96
CA PHE A 4 -12.57 -2.00 5.14
C PHE A 4 -12.91 -2.31 3.69
N ILE A 5 -12.36 -1.54 2.78
CA ILE A 5 -12.40 -1.83 1.34
C ILE A 5 -11.02 -2.30 0.94
N TYR A 6 -10.95 -3.52 0.43
CA TYR A 6 -9.75 -4.07 -0.19
C TYR A 6 -9.87 -3.91 -1.70
N ILE A 7 -8.99 -3.15 -2.30
CA ILE A 7 -8.87 -3.04 -3.75
C ILE A 7 -7.60 -3.81 -4.13
N LEU A 8 -7.81 -4.94 -4.79
CA LEU A 8 -6.74 -5.77 -5.34
C LEU A 8 -6.52 -5.33 -6.79
N LEU A 9 -5.45 -4.61 -7.05
CA LEU A 9 -5.02 -4.26 -8.41
C LEU A 9 -3.85 -5.19 -8.79
N PHE A 10 -4.13 -6.14 -9.68
CA PHE A 10 -3.08 -6.95 -10.28
C PHE A 10 -2.54 -6.24 -11.52
N THR A 11 -1.29 -5.83 -11.47
CA THR A 11 -0.53 -5.49 -12.67
C THR A 11 0.45 -6.63 -12.93
N THR A 12 0.10 -7.53 -13.84
CA THR A 12 1.03 -8.54 -14.32
C THR A 12 1.80 -7.97 -15.49
N ILE A 13 3.05 -7.61 -15.27
CA ILE A 13 4.04 -7.55 -16.35
C ILE A 13 4.88 -8.82 -16.18
N GLY A 14 4.50 -9.84 -16.94
CA GLY A 14 5.21 -11.10 -16.94
C GLY A 14 6.50 -11.01 -17.75
N PHE A 15 7.61 -11.38 -17.14
CA PHE A 15 8.68 -12.05 -17.85
C PHE A 15 8.66 -13.51 -17.41
N SER A 16 8.18 -14.33 -18.32
CA SER A 16 8.06 -15.77 -18.18
C SER A 16 9.39 -16.45 -18.51
N GLN A 17 9.80 -17.37 -17.66
CA GLN A 17 10.32 -18.63 -18.19
C GLN A 17 9.40 -19.75 -17.71
N ALA A 18 9.06 -20.59 -18.69
CA ALA A 18 8.05 -21.59 -18.62
C ALA A 18 8.42 -22.78 -17.72
N ASP A 19 7.45 -23.25 -16.96
CA ASP A 19 7.23 -24.69 -16.87
C ASP A 19 5.73 -24.98 -16.74
N SER A 20 5.33 -25.98 -17.51
CA SER A 20 3.97 -26.27 -17.92
C SER A 20 3.15 -26.88 -16.79
N LEU A 21 2.10 -26.16 -16.38
CA LEU A 21 0.91 -26.75 -15.79
C LEU A 21 -0.26 -26.50 -16.74
N LYS A 22 -0.79 -27.57 -17.35
CA LYS A 22 -2.05 -27.50 -18.11
C LYS A 22 -3.18 -27.21 -17.14
N VAL A 23 -3.66 -25.96 -17.18
CA VAL A 23 -4.97 -25.58 -16.67
C VAL A 23 -5.90 -25.53 -17.88
N GLU A 24 -6.97 -26.27 -17.89
CA GLU A 24 -8.03 -26.12 -18.89
C GLU A 24 -8.59 -24.70 -18.76
N GLU A 25 -8.30 -23.88 -19.74
CA GLU A 25 -8.84 -22.55 -19.90
C GLU A 25 -10.26 -22.66 -20.47
N ASP A 26 -11.25 -22.37 -19.64
CA ASP A 26 -12.49 -21.78 -20.12
C ASP A 26 -12.20 -20.32 -20.47
N SER A 27 -11.55 -20.12 -21.61
CA SER A 27 -11.21 -18.81 -22.11
C SER A 27 -12.47 -18.14 -22.68
N ILE A 28 -13.08 -17.25 -21.90
CA ILE A 28 -13.88 -16.17 -22.47
C ILE A 28 -12.88 -15.26 -23.21
N SER A 29 -12.64 -15.56 -24.47
CA SER A 29 -11.92 -14.66 -25.35
C SER A 29 -12.79 -13.44 -25.64
N VAL A 30 -12.70 -12.41 -24.80
CA VAL A 30 -13.14 -11.09 -25.21
C VAL A 30 -12.14 -10.61 -26.25
N ALA A 31 -12.54 -10.66 -27.51
CA ALA A 31 -11.78 -10.03 -28.61
C ALA A 31 -11.76 -8.52 -28.33
N ILE A 32 -10.68 -8.04 -27.71
CA ILE A 32 -10.45 -6.61 -27.56
C ILE A 32 -9.98 -6.12 -28.93
N ASP A 33 -10.83 -5.40 -29.65
CA ASP A 33 -10.45 -4.68 -30.85
C ASP A 33 -9.48 -3.56 -30.47
N THR A 34 -8.20 -3.85 -30.57
CA THR A 34 -7.13 -2.92 -30.19
C THR A 34 -7.01 -1.73 -31.16
N ALA A 35 -7.66 -1.76 -32.32
CA ALA A 35 -7.60 -0.69 -33.32
C ALA A 35 -8.33 0.60 -32.87
N ASN A 36 -9.23 0.52 -31.91
CA ASN A 36 -10.00 1.67 -31.40
C ASN A 36 -9.56 2.16 -30.02
N PHE A 37 -8.52 1.58 -29.44
CA PHE A 37 -8.12 1.91 -28.05
C PHE A 37 -7.54 3.33 -27.89
N GLU A 38 -6.96 3.90 -28.94
CA GLU A 38 -6.40 5.26 -28.92
C GLU A 38 -7.46 6.35 -28.99
N ALA A 39 -8.67 6.05 -29.47
CA ALA A 39 -9.72 7.05 -29.68
C ALA A 39 -10.58 7.32 -28.43
N PHE A 40 -10.61 6.45 -27.43
CA PHE A 40 -11.57 6.51 -26.33
C PHE A 40 -10.97 6.86 -24.95
N GLY A 41 -9.68 7.12 -24.86
CA GLY A 41 -9.06 7.39 -23.56
C GLY A 41 -9.02 6.14 -22.65
N ASN A 42 -8.89 6.35 -21.33
CA ASN A 42 -8.87 5.25 -20.36
C ASN A 42 -10.26 4.64 -20.20
N VAL A 43 -10.41 3.38 -20.54
CA VAL A 43 -11.67 2.62 -20.39
C VAL A 43 -11.54 1.65 -19.20
N ILE A 44 -12.55 1.64 -18.35
CA ILE A 44 -12.66 0.66 -17.27
C ILE A 44 -13.55 -0.49 -17.76
N LEU A 45 -12.95 -1.65 -17.96
CA LEU A 45 -13.72 -2.87 -18.24
C LEU A 45 -14.31 -3.40 -16.93
N ASN A 46 -15.56 -3.91 -16.99
CA ASN A 46 -16.27 -4.44 -15.83
C ASN A 46 -16.46 -3.40 -14.71
N GLU A 47 -16.85 -2.20 -15.03
CA GLU A 47 -17.10 -1.09 -14.09
C GLU A 47 -18.06 -1.45 -12.95
N LYS A 48 -18.99 -2.40 -13.18
CA LYS A 48 -19.93 -2.88 -12.15
C LYS A 48 -19.23 -3.46 -10.92
N ALA A 49 -18.05 -4.03 -11.08
CA ALA A 49 -17.24 -4.52 -9.95
C ALA A 49 -16.79 -3.38 -9.02
N LEU A 50 -16.70 -2.17 -9.54
CA LEU A 50 -16.30 -0.97 -8.79
C LEU A 50 -17.48 -0.15 -8.28
N ALA A 51 -18.74 -0.53 -8.58
CA ALA A 51 -19.92 0.26 -8.20
C ALA A 51 -19.96 0.62 -6.71
N ASN A 52 -19.69 -0.36 -5.83
CA ASN A 52 -19.65 -0.12 -4.38
C ASN A 52 -18.53 0.84 -3.96
N VAL A 53 -17.42 0.89 -4.70
CA VAL A 53 -16.32 1.82 -4.44
C VAL A 53 -16.73 3.23 -4.86
N PHE A 54 -17.29 3.37 -6.05
CA PHE A 54 -17.77 4.65 -6.56
C PHE A 54 -18.87 5.24 -5.68
N GLU A 55 -19.84 4.41 -5.25
CA GLU A 55 -20.88 4.86 -4.33
C GLU A 55 -20.29 5.40 -3.01
N LYS A 56 -19.30 4.72 -2.45
CA LYS A 56 -18.67 5.19 -1.20
C LYS A 56 -17.87 6.48 -1.39
N LEU A 57 -17.22 6.65 -2.53
CA LEU A 57 -16.51 7.87 -2.86
C LEU A 57 -17.49 9.02 -3.12
N TYR A 58 -18.58 8.77 -3.83
CA TYR A 58 -19.66 9.72 -4.03
C TYR A 58 -20.26 10.21 -2.69
N LEU A 59 -20.62 9.26 -1.82
CA LEU A 59 -21.15 9.61 -0.49
C LEU A 59 -20.12 10.32 0.39
N LEU A 60 -18.83 10.08 0.21
CA LEU A 60 -17.78 10.82 0.88
C LEU A 60 -17.70 12.25 0.38
N GLU A 61 -17.82 12.47 -0.92
CA GLU A 61 -17.80 13.79 -1.55
C GLU A 61 -18.99 14.64 -1.11
N GLU A 62 -20.19 14.05 -1.08
CA GLU A 62 -21.42 14.73 -0.72
C GLU A 62 -21.51 15.06 0.79
N ASN A 63 -21.15 14.12 1.65
CA ASN A 63 -21.47 14.25 3.08
C ASN A 63 -20.23 14.55 3.95
N GLN A 64 -19.03 14.19 3.51
CA GLN A 64 -17.76 14.32 4.25
C GLN A 64 -17.78 13.74 5.70
N ASP A 65 -18.73 12.83 5.96
CA ASP A 65 -19.02 12.27 7.28
C ASP A 65 -18.25 11.00 7.62
N ARG A 66 -17.45 10.50 6.67
CA ARG A 66 -16.78 9.20 6.75
C ARG A 66 -15.36 9.22 6.23
N LYS A 67 -14.63 8.13 6.49
CA LYS A 67 -13.31 7.88 5.92
C LYS A 67 -13.36 6.63 5.06
N VAL A 68 -12.90 6.74 3.83
CA VAL A 68 -12.67 5.59 2.94
C VAL A 68 -11.22 5.16 3.12
N ARG A 69 -11.01 3.87 3.43
CA ARG A 69 -9.68 3.29 3.58
C ARG A 69 -9.40 2.41 2.37
N ILE A 70 -8.29 2.72 1.71
CA ILE A 70 -7.82 1.97 0.55
C ILE A 70 -6.54 1.24 0.94
N VAL A 71 -6.51 -0.07 0.73
CA VAL A 71 -5.30 -0.88 0.89
C VAL A 71 -4.82 -1.23 -0.51
N HIS A 72 -3.62 -0.81 -0.84
CA HIS A 72 -2.98 -1.08 -2.11
C HIS A 72 -1.91 -2.14 -1.89
N ILE A 73 -2.08 -3.30 -2.50
CA ILE A 73 -1.18 -4.44 -2.42
C ILE A 73 -0.54 -4.65 -3.79
N GLY A 74 0.76 -4.81 -3.82
CA GLY A 74 1.52 -5.02 -5.05
C GLY A 74 2.97 -5.40 -4.72
N ASP A 75 3.79 -5.34 -5.73
CA ASP A 75 5.21 -5.69 -5.68
C ASP A 75 6.11 -4.50 -5.31
N SER A 76 7.38 -4.57 -5.71
CA SER A 76 8.39 -3.54 -5.45
C SER A 76 8.02 -2.14 -6.00
N HIS A 77 7.10 -2.04 -6.97
CA HIS A 77 6.68 -0.75 -7.52
C HIS A 77 5.88 0.10 -6.52
N ILE A 78 5.23 -0.52 -5.54
CA ILE A 78 4.51 0.21 -4.49
C ILE A 78 5.37 0.46 -3.25
N GLN A 79 6.43 -0.31 -3.04
CA GLN A 79 7.28 -0.21 -1.85
C GLN A 79 7.91 1.18 -1.68
N ALA A 80 8.38 1.78 -2.76
CA ALA A 80 9.02 3.10 -2.74
C ALA A 80 8.05 4.27 -2.60
N ASP A 81 6.75 4.00 -2.52
CA ASP A 81 5.66 4.98 -2.43
C ASP A 81 5.62 6.00 -3.59
N LEU A 82 6.25 5.70 -4.73
CA LEU A 82 6.23 6.59 -5.89
C LEU A 82 4.85 6.61 -6.55
N PHE A 83 4.33 5.45 -6.86
CA PHE A 83 3.03 5.27 -7.49
C PHE A 83 1.89 5.53 -6.51
N THR A 84 1.98 4.94 -5.33
CA THR A 84 0.96 5.06 -4.28
C THR A 84 0.84 6.48 -3.75
N ALA A 85 1.95 7.23 -3.65
CA ALA A 85 1.92 8.64 -3.28
C ALA A 85 1.16 9.50 -4.30
N LYS A 86 1.33 9.23 -5.59
CA LYS A 86 0.61 9.96 -6.65
C LYS A 86 -0.89 9.70 -6.58
N ILE A 87 -1.29 8.44 -6.40
CA ILE A 87 -2.70 8.07 -6.22
C ILE A 87 -3.26 8.75 -4.96
N ARG A 88 -2.57 8.64 -3.83
CA ARG A 88 -2.98 9.24 -2.56
C ARG A 88 -3.21 10.75 -2.71
N ARG A 89 -2.26 11.47 -3.29
CA ARG A 89 -2.41 12.92 -3.51
C ARG A 89 -3.63 13.25 -4.36
N ARG A 90 -3.85 12.52 -5.45
CA ARG A 90 -5.01 12.74 -6.32
C ARG A 90 -6.32 12.47 -5.60
N MET A 91 -6.41 11.36 -4.88
CA MET A 91 -7.61 11.03 -4.11
C MET A 91 -7.88 12.06 -3.01
N GLN A 92 -6.85 12.50 -2.30
CA GLN A 92 -6.99 13.49 -1.23
C GLN A 92 -7.32 14.90 -1.75
N GLN A 93 -6.89 15.25 -2.96
CA GLN A 93 -7.29 16.50 -3.60
C GLN A 93 -8.79 16.57 -3.92
N VAL A 94 -9.38 15.43 -4.29
CA VAL A 94 -10.79 15.34 -4.66
C VAL A 94 -11.67 15.10 -3.43
N PHE A 95 -11.29 14.15 -2.58
CA PHE A 95 -12.15 13.62 -1.51
C PHE A 95 -11.75 14.08 -0.10
N GLY A 96 -10.79 14.98 0.01
CA GLY A 96 -10.31 15.47 1.29
C GLY A 96 -9.18 14.63 1.91
N ASN A 97 -8.42 15.28 2.78
CA ASN A 97 -7.23 14.69 3.41
C ASN A 97 -7.60 13.96 4.71
N ALA A 98 -7.52 12.64 4.71
CA ALA A 98 -7.74 11.79 5.88
C ALA A 98 -6.43 11.35 6.58
N GLY A 99 -5.31 11.98 6.24
CA GLY A 99 -3.97 11.67 6.75
C GLY A 99 -3.16 10.74 5.84
N PHE A 100 -1.93 10.47 6.25
CA PHE A 100 -1.00 9.66 5.45
C PHE A 100 -1.41 8.18 5.39
N GLY A 101 -1.99 7.67 6.45
CA GLY A 101 -2.33 6.26 6.59
C GLY A 101 -1.18 5.42 7.17
N PHE A 102 -0.96 4.23 6.62
CA PHE A 102 0.08 3.33 7.07
C PHE A 102 1.45 3.78 6.57
N THR A 103 2.44 3.77 7.45
CA THR A 103 3.85 3.95 7.12
C THR A 103 4.70 2.97 7.91
N PHE A 104 5.90 2.70 7.42
CA PHE A 104 6.86 1.81 8.05
C PHE A 104 8.26 2.43 7.95
N PRO A 105 9.13 2.28 8.94
CA PRO A 105 10.48 2.86 8.92
C PRO A 105 11.42 2.08 8.00
N TYR A 106 11.15 2.11 6.71
CA TYR A 106 11.86 1.35 5.69
C TYR A 106 13.37 1.61 5.67
N SER A 107 13.79 2.87 5.91
CA SER A 107 15.21 3.22 5.97
C SER A 107 15.95 2.50 7.10
N LEU A 108 15.31 2.32 8.26
CA LEU A 108 15.89 1.58 9.39
C LEU A 108 15.94 0.07 9.13
N ALA A 109 15.05 -0.42 8.29
CA ALA A 109 15.03 -1.80 7.82
C ALA A 109 15.97 -2.04 6.62
N GLY A 110 16.79 -1.05 6.23
CA GLY A 110 17.75 -1.16 5.14
C GLY A 110 17.12 -1.25 3.76
N THR A 111 15.98 -0.61 3.54
CA THR A 111 15.31 -0.56 2.25
C THR A 111 14.91 0.86 1.87
N ASN A 112 14.64 1.07 0.59
CA ASN A 112 14.33 2.39 0.05
C ASN A 112 12.94 2.87 0.46
N ASN A 113 12.86 4.17 0.75
CA ASN A 113 11.62 4.87 1.00
C ASN A 113 11.69 6.27 0.37
N SER A 114 10.79 6.57 -0.53
CA SER A 114 10.63 7.91 -1.13
C SER A 114 9.48 8.71 -0.51
N SER A 115 8.88 8.19 0.55
CA SER A 115 7.79 8.84 1.26
C SER A 115 8.18 10.23 1.79
N PRO A 116 7.23 11.17 1.89
CA PRO A 116 7.41 12.43 2.59
C PRO A 116 7.66 12.25 4.10
N ILE A 117 7.49 11.04 4.63
CA ILE A 117 7.81 10.68 6.01
C ILE A 117 9.17 9.96 6.03
N ARG A 118 10.11 10.55 6.74
CA ARG A 118 11.46 9.98 6.91
C ARG A 118 11.64 9.46 8.33
N PHE A 119 12.27 8.30 8.43
CA PHE A 119 12.69 7.74 9.71
C PHE A 119 14.20 7.75 9.85
N THR A 120 14.65 8.14 11.03
CA THR A 120 16.04 8.01 11.48
C THR A 120 16.04 7.38 12.87
N GLY A 121 17.19 6.94 13.36
CA GLY A 121 17.25 6.36 14.70
C GLY A 121 18.64 5.90 15.09
N SER A 122 18.81 5.52 16.35
CA SER A 122 20.04 4.95 16.90
C SER A 122 19.77 3.59 17.53
N GLY A 123 20.86 2.87 17.87
CA GLY A 123 20.77 1.53 18.44
C GLY A 123 20.95 0.40 17.41
N GLY A 124 20.97 0.76 16.12
CA GLY A 124 21.04 -0.19 15.01
C GLY A 124 19.83 -1.11 14.97
N PHE A 125 19.51 -1.61 13.79
CA PHE A 125 18.33 -2.47 13.58
C PHE A 125 18.70 -3.67 12.71
N SER A 126 18.06 -4.80 12.97
CA SER A 126 18.02 -5.96 12.08
C SER A 126 16.64 -6.09 11.48
N ALA A 127 16.55 -6.41 10.20
CA ALA A 127 15.29 -6.56 9.50
C ALA A 127 15.09 -8.00 9.01
N THR A 128 13.86 -8.48 9.11
CA THR A 128 13.40 -9.74 8.51
C THR A 128 12.34 -9.40 7.45
N ARG A 129 12.47 -9.99 6.28
CA ARG A 129 11.57 -9.75 5.15
C ARG A 129 10.84 -11.03 4.81
N ASN A 130 9.58 -10.93 4.37
CA ASN A 130 8.79 -12.07 3.93
C ASN A 130 9.43 -12.83 2.74
N LEU A 131 10.26 -12.15 1.95
CA LEU A 131 11.02 -12.78 0.86
C LEU A 131 12.02 -13.84 1.37
N TYR A 132 12.52 -13.64 2.59
CA TYR A 132 13.42 -14.58 3.29
C TYR A 132 12.77 -14.93 4.62
N ALA A 133 11.60 -15.58 4.52
CA ALA A 133 10.77 -15.87 5.68
C ALA A 133 11.51 -16.70 6.73
N ASP A 134 11.52 -16.21 7.95
CA ASP A 134 11.94 -16.92 9.14
C ASP A 134 10.69 -17.14 10.01
N ALA A 135 10.29 -18.40 10.18
CA ALA A 135 9.09 -18.75 10.94
C ALA A 135 9.14 -18.27 12.41
N SER A 136 10.33 -18.06 12.94
CA SER A 136 10.52 -17.54 14.31
C SER A 136 10.33 -16.02 14.39
N LYS A 137 10.29 -15.32 13.24
CA LYS A 137 10.21 -13.85 13.15
C LYS A 137 9.03 -13.43 12.30
N PRO A 138 7.85 -13.27 12.91
CA PRO A 138 6.67 -12.89 12.17
C PRO A 138 6.86 -11.51 11.54
N VAL A 139 6.49 -11.39 10.26
CA VAL A 139 6.42 -10.11 9.55
C VAL A 139 4.99 -9.59 9.59
N GLY A 140 4.85 -8.28 9.78
CA GLY A 140 3.54 -7.63 9.81
C GLY A 140 3.03 -7.26 8.40
N VAL A 141 2.07 -6.35 8.37
CA VAL A 141 1.40 -5.87 7.14
C VAL A 141 2.38 -5.25 6.13
N SER A 142 3.51 -4.72 6.61
CA SER A 142 4.58 -4.19 5.77
C SER A 142 5.35 -5.24 4.96
N GLY A 143 5.16 -6.54 5.26
CA GLY A 143 6.01 -7.60 4.74
C GLY A 143 7.44 -7.58 5.29
N ILE A 144 7.70 -6.70 6.24
CA ILE A 144 8.99 -6.51 6.91
C ILE A 144 8.74 -6.31 8.39
N SER A 145 9.55 -6.94 9.23
CA SER A 145 9.71 -6.56 10.63
C SER A 145 11.14 -6.09 10.90
N PHE A 146 11.34 -5.31 11.95
CA PHE A 146 12.67 -4.95 12.38
C PHE A 146 12.74 -4.92 13.91
N GLU A 147 13.92 -5.21 14.41
CA GLU A 147 14.22 -5.31 15.83
C GLU A 147 15.45 -4.47 16.16
N PRO A 148 15.43 -3.72 17.27
CA PRO A 148 16.62 -3.01 17.71
C PRO A 148 17.69 -4.01 18.15
N LYS A 149 18.95 -3.71 17.80
CA LYS A 149 20.12 -4.51 18.25
C LYS A 149 20.57 -4.17 19.67
N GLN A 150 20.14 -3.03 20.17
CA GLN A 150 20.50 -2.51 21.48
C GLN A 150 19.25 -2.33 22.35
N LYS A 151 19.39 -2.50 23.65
CA LYS A 151 18.28 -2.27 24.61
C LYS A 151 17.85 -0.81 24.66
N SER A 152 18.78 0.12 24.47
CA SER A 152 18.48 1.54 24.34
C SER A 152 18.53 1.94 22.87
N PHE A 153 17.44 2.40 22.36
CA PHE A 153 17.29 2.88 20.98
C PHE A 153 16.28 4.03 20.92
N HIS A 154 16.34 4.78 19.84
CA HIS A 154 15.30 5.72 19.50
C HIS A 154 14.99 5.66 17.99
N ILE A 155 13.79 6.07 17.66
CA ILE A 155 13.31 6.22 16.29
C ILE A 155 12.69 7.61 16.20
N ASP A 156 13.22 8.40 15.27
CA ASP A 156 12.68 9.71 14.95
C ASP A 156 11.84 9.61 13.66
N MET A 157 10.70 10.24 13.66
CA MET A 157 9.84 10.36 12.50
C MET A 157 9.74 11.83 12.10
N LEU A 158 10.22 12.15 10.91
CA LEU A 158 10.17 13.48 10.33
C LEU A 158 9.14 13.52 9.20
N VAL A 159 8.11 14.34 9.35
CA VAL A 159 7.18 14.68 8.28
C VAL A 159 7.75 15.85 7.50
N LYS A 160 8.04 15.65 6.21
CA LYS A 160 8.65 16.67 5.33
C LYS A 160 7.64 17.54 4.60
N ASP A 161 6.40 17.10 4.54
CA ASP A 161 5.33 17.75 3.83
C ASP A 161 4.18 17.99 4.80
N ALA A 162 3.91 19.26 5.11
CA ALA A 162 2.87 19.68 6.06
C ALA A 162 1.47 19.17 5.69
N GLN A 163 1.23 18.80 4.45
CA GLN A 163 -0.01 18.13 4.05
C GLN A 163 -0.26 16.83 4.85
N PHE A 164 0.79 16.20 5.34
CA PHE A 164 0.74 14.94 6.08
C PHE A 164 0.98 15.10 7.59
N ASP A 165 0.89 16.30 8.12
CA ASP A 165 0.89 16.52 9.54
C ASP A 165 -0.24 15.73 10.20
N PHE A 166 0.01 15.23 11.38
CA PHE A 166 -0.93 14.35 12.07
C PHE A 166 -1.07 14.73 13.54
N THR A 167 -2.26 14.47 14.06
CA THR A 167 -2.59 14.63 15.49
C THR A 167 -2.65 13.30 16.24
N LYS A 168 -2.60 12.19 15.51
CA LYS A 168 -2.68 10.85 16.10
C LYS A 168 -1.67 9.92 15.44
N LEU A 169 -0.81 9.31 16.23
CA LEU A 169 0.08 8.23 15.87
C LEU A 169 -0.37 6.93 16.55
N LYS A 170 -0.41 5.85 15.78
CA LYS A 170 -0.63 4.50 16.30
C LYS A 170 0.56 3.64 15.95
N VAL A 171 1.27 3.18 16.94
CA VAL A 171 2.36 2.20 16.78
C VAL A 171 1.78 0.80 16.85
N ILE A 172 2.20 -0.05 15.94
CA ILE A 172 1.84 -1.48 15.89
C ILE A 172 3.10 -2.27 16.18
N SER A 173 3.11 -2.97 17.28
CA SER A 173 4.20 -3.86 17.70
C SER A 173 3.63 -5.23 18.09
N PRO A 174 4.44 -6.30 18.08
CA PRO A 174 4.06 -7.53 18.74
C PRO A 174 3.74 -7.25 20.22
N LYS A 175 2.84 -8.04 20.79
CA LYS A 175 2.57 -7.96 22.22
C LYS A 175 3.85 -8.36 22.98
N ASN A 176 4.36 -7.43 23.77
CA ASN A 176 5.57 -7.62 24.57
C ASN A 176 5.22 -7.25 26.01
N GLU A 177 5.61 -8.08 26.96
CA GLU A 177 5.36 -7.84 28.39
C GLU A 177 6.20 -6.69 28.95
N ASN A 178 7.19 -6.22 28.18
CA ASN A 178 8.15 -5.17 28.58
C ASN A 178 7.93 -3.82 27.89
N ILE A 179 6.78 -3.61 27.23
CA ILE A 179 6.39 -2.32 26.62
C ILE A 179 5.06 -1.85 27.17
#